data_160eda63a1feebd6c50e9696de09f082
#
_entry.id   160eda63a1feebd6c50e9696de09f082
#
_cell.length_a   1.000
_cell.length_b   1.000
_cell.length_c   1.000
_cell.angle_alpha   90.00
_cell.angle_beta   90.00
_cell.angle_gamma   90.00
#
_symmetry.space_group_name_H-M   'P 1'
#
loop_
_entity.id
_entity.type
_entity.pdbx_description
1 polymer ?
#
loop_
_entity_poly.entity_id
_entity_poly.type
_entity_poly.pdbx_seq_one_letter_code
_entity_poly.pdbx_strand_id
1 'polypeptide(L)'
;MYFVGIDISKYKHTCFITTETGEVIEESLSLQKTYEGFMQLLNLLKSLDNSQKIRIEFEATGYYEMKLKLFLEKNDYSFMEFNPVLVKKFISGHLNIIKTIL
;
A
#
# COMPACT_ATOMS: atom_id res chain seq x y z
N MET A 1 2.62 -9.82 -11.52
CA MET A 1 2.94 -9.07 -10.28
C MET A 1 1.73 -8.33 -9.79
N TYR A 2 1.56 -8.30 -8.49
CA TYR A 2 0.48 -7.54 -7.85
C TYR A 2 1.03 -6.26 -7.25
N PHE A 3 0.27 -5.18 -7.38
CA PHE A 3 0.53 -3.93 -6.67
C PHE A 3 -0.51 -3.77 -5.58
N VAL A 4 -0.06 -3.66 -4.34
CA VAL A 4 -0.90 -3.48 -3.17
C VAL A 4 -0.63 -2.11 -2.59
N GLY A 5 -1.60 -1.22 -2.69
CA GLY A 5 -1.53 0.11 -2.09
C GLY A 5 -2.31 0.14 -0.80
N ILE A 6 -1.74 0.73 0.23
CA ILE A 6 -2.40 0.86 1.53
C ILE A 6 -2.42 2.33 1.92
N ASP A 7 -3.62 2.87 2.07
CA ASP A 7 -3.83 4.21 2.59
C ASP A 7 -4.03 4.10 4.10
N ILE A 8 -3.12 4.72 4.85
CA ILE A 8 -3.06 4.61 6.30
C ILE A 8 -3.73 5.80 6.94
N SER A 9 -4.65 5.56 7.85
CA SER A 9 -5.25 6.59 8.67
C SER A 9 -5.17 6.21 10.15
N LYS A 10 -5.68 7.08 11.02
CA LYS A 10 -5.60 6.88 12.46
C LYS A 10 -6.25 5.58 12.93
N TYR A 11 -7.41 5.25 12.38
CA TYR A 11 -8.23 4.14 12.86
C TYR A 11 -8.33 2.96 11.90
N LYS A 12 -8.00 3.17 10.64
CA LYS A 12 -8.19 2.13 9.63
C LYS A 12 -7.13 2.21 8.54
N HIS A 13 -6.99 1.11 7.81
CA HIS A 13 -6.25 1.08 6.56
C HIS A 13 -7.22 0.82 5.42
N THR A 14 -7.01 1.45 4.28
CA THR A 14 -7.76 1.14 3.07
C THR A 14 -6.81 0.51 2.07
N CYS A 15 -7.13 -0.70 1.63
CA CYS A 15 -6.28 -1.51 0.76
C CYS A 15 -6.89 -1.62 -0.63
N PHE A 16 -6.07 -1.47 -1.65
CA PHE A 16 -6.44 -1.75 -3.03
C PHE A 16 -5.37 -2.60 -3.70
N ILE A 17 -5.77 -3.47 -4.61
CA ILE A 17 -4.86 -4.39 -5.28
C ILE A 17 -5.14 -4.36 -6.78
N THR A 18 -4.08 -4.17 -7.56
CA THR A 18 -4.14 -4.27 -9.02
C THR A 18 -3.04 -5.18 -9.53
N THR A 19 -3.20 -5.66 -10.75
CA THR A 19 -2.14 -6.36 -11.45
C THR A 19 -1.31 -5.36 -12.27
N GLU A 20 -0.15 -5.80 -12.76
CA GLU A 20 0.70 -4.99 -13.63
C GLU A 20 0.04 -4.61 -14.96
N THR A 21 -0.99 -5.36 -15.36
CA THR A 21 -1.76 -5.07 -16.58
C THR A 21 -2.97 -4.18 -16.32
N GLY A 22 -3.17 -3.75 -15.07
CA GLY A 22 -4.25 -2.86 -14.71
C GLY A 22 -5.54 -3.55 -14.28
N GLU A 23 -5.56 -4.86 -14.19
CA GLU A 23 -6.71 -5.58 -13.67
C GLU A 23 -6.91 -5.27 -12.19
N VAL A 24 -8.13 -4.90 -11.80
CA VAL A 24 -8.45 -4.59 -10.40
C VAL A 24 -8.85 -5.86 -9.68
N ILE A 25 -8.06 -6.25 -8.68
CA ILE A 25 -8.35 -7.43 -7.84
C ILE A 25 -9.18 -7.02 -6.64
N GLU A 26 -8.82 -5.90 -6.01
CA GLU A 26 -9.56 -5.33 -4.88
C GLU A 26 -9.58 -3.82 -5.05
N GLU A 27 -10.77 -3.23 -5.18
CA GLU A 27 -10.89 -1.81 -5.45
C GLU A 27 -10.67 -0.97 -4.20
N SER A 28 -11.31 -1.34 -3.09
CA SER A 28 -11.21 -0.59 -1.85
C SER A 28 -11.70 -1.45 -0.69
N LEU A 29 -10.78 -1.97 0.10
CA LEU A 29 -11.11 -2.74 1.29
C LEU A 29 -10.69 -1.97 2.53
N SER A 30 -11.65 -1.61 3.36
CA SER A 30 -11.40 -0.92 4.62
C SER A 30 -11.10 -1.95 5.70
N LEU A 31 -9.94 -1.82 6.34
CA LEU A 31 -9.46 -2.74 7.37
C LEU A 31 -9.29 -1.98 8.67
N GLN A 32 -9.86 -2.49 9.75
CA GLN A 32 -9.65 -1.90 11.07
C GLN A 32 -8.23 -2.17 11.56
N LYS A 33 -7.69 -1.30 12.40
CA LYS A 33 -6.38 -1.49 13.04
C LYS A 33 -6.49 -2.38 14.27
N THR A 34 -7.06 -3.56 14.07
CA THR A 34 -7.27 -4.58 15.09
C THR A 34 -6.65 -5.88 14.62
N TYR A 35 -6.55 -6.85 15.52
CA TYR A 35 -6.08 -8.19 15.16
C TYR A 35 -6.91 -8.75 13.98
N GLU A 36 -8.23 -8.63 14.06
CA GLU A 36 -9.13 -9.12 13.02
C GLU A 36 -8.89 -8.41 11.68
N GLY A 37 -8.67 -7.09 11.71
CA GLY A 37 -8.37 -6.33 10.50
C GLY A 37 -7.06 -6.75 9.86
N PHE A 38 -6.02 -6.95 10.64
CA PHE A 38 -4.74 -7.44 10.13
C PHE A 38 -4.84 -8.87 9.61
N MET A 39 -5.65 -9.72 10.24
CA MET A 39 -5.88 -11.08 9.73
C MET A 39 -6.66 -11.08 8.42
N GLN A 40 -7.59 -10.14 8.23
CA GLN A 40 -8.25 -9.95 6.94
C GLN A 40 -7.23 -9.58 5.85
N LEU A 41 -6.32 -8.68 6.16
CA LEU A 41 -5.24 -8.31 5.23
C LEU A 41 -4.37 -9.52 4.89
N LEU A 42 -3.96 -10.29 5.89
CA LEU A 42 -3.14 -11.48 5.69
C LEU A 42 -3.85 -12.51 4.80
N ASN A 43 -5.13 -12.76 5.06
CA ASN A 43 -5.92 -13.70 4.26
C ASN A 43 -6.05 -13.21 2.82
N LEU A 44 -6.25 -11.91 2.64
CA LEU A 44 -6.30 -11.31 1.30
C LEU A 44 -4.98 -11.51 0.55
N LEU A 45 -3.85 -11.20 1.18
CA LEU A 45 -2.53 -11.38 0.58
C LEU A 45 -2.25 -12.85 0.24
N LYS A 46 -2.63 -13.77 1.12
CA LYS A 46 -2.47 -15.20 0.90
C LYS A 46 -3.38 -15.76 -0.19
N SER A 47 -4.47 -15.07 -0.49
CA SER A 47 -5.38 -15.48 -1.56
C SER A 47 -4.83 -15.18 -2.95
N LEU A 48 -3.81 -14.35 -3.06
CA LEU A 48 -3.19 -14.01 -4.31
C LEU A 48 -2.32 -15.17 -4.81
N ASP A 49 -2.09 -15.22 -6.12
CA ASP A 49 -1.25 -16.24 -6.73
C ASP A 49 0.18 -16.13 -6.18
N ASN A 50 0.60 -17.14 -5.41
CA ASN A 50 1.89 -17.13 -4.73
C ASN A 50 3.10 -17.29 -5.67
N SER A 51 2.87 -17.60 -6.94
CA SER A 51 3.93 -17.62 -7.94
C SER A 51 4.30 -16.22 -8.43
N GLN A 52 3.50 -15.22 -8.12
CA GLN A 52 3.71 -13.84 -8.53
C GLN A 52 4.26 -13.00 -7.37
N LYS A 53 5.03 -11.98 -7.73
CA LYS A 53 5.52 -11.02 -6.75
C LYS A 53 4.38 -10.12 -6.28
N ILE A 54 4.46 -9.75 -5.01
CA ILE A 54 3.54 -8.79 -4.39
C ILE A 54 4.37 -7.57 -3.99
N ARG A 55 4.01 -6.41 -4.53
CA ARG A 55 4.66 -5.15 -4.21
C ARG A 55 3.70 -4.33 -3.36
N ILE A 56 4.03 -4.17 -2.09
CA ILE A 56 3.22 -3.42 -1.12
C ILE A 56 3.83 -2.05 -0.93
N GLU A 57 3.01 -1.01 -1.05
CA GLU A 57 3.44 0.36 -0.91
C GLU A 57 2.47 1.15 -0.04
N PHE A 58 3.00 2.04 0.78
CA PHE A 58 2.21 2.98 1.55
C PHE A 58 3.01 4.24 1.89
N GLU A 59 2.29 5.31 2.16
CA GLU A 59 2.86 6.60 2.51
C GLU A 59 3.19 6.65 4.01
N ALA A 60 4.39 7.13 4.35
CA ALA A 60 4.80 7.31 5.73
C ALA A 60 4.02 8.46 6.37
N THR A 61 3.32 8.17 7.47
CA THR A 61 2.56 9.19 8.22
C THR A 61 3.38 9.78 9.37
N GLY A 62 4.42 9.06 9.81
CA GLY A 62 5.20 9.38 11.01
C GLY A 62 4.61 8.83 12.29
N TYR A 63 3.34 8.38 12.28
CA TYR A 63 2.65 7.94 13.51
C TYR A 63 1.89 6.63 13.37
N TYR A 64 1.19 6.41 12.25
CA TYR A 64 0.15 5.39 12.18
C TYR A 64 0.57 4.11 11.46
N GLU A 65 1.76 4.07 10.85
CA GLU A 65 2.22 2.94 10.04
C GLU A 65 2.96 1.86 10.84
N MET A 66 3.32 2.13 12.10
CA MET A 66 4.18 1.21 12.86
C MET A 66 3.57 -0.19 13.01
N LYS A 67 2.31 -0.28 13.36
CA LYS A 67 1.63 -1.58 13.51
C LYS A 67 1.59 -2.35 12.20
N LEU A 68 1.33 -1.64 11.10
CA LEU A 68 1.32 -2.25 9.77
C LEU A 68 2.70 -2.78 9.40
N LYS A 69 3.74 -2.00 9.64
CA LYS A 69 5.12 -2.40 9.33
C LYS A 69 5.50 -3.65 10.12
N LEU A 70 5.23 -3.66 11.42
CA LEU A 70 5.54 -4.82 12.27
C LEU A 70 4.76 -6.06 11.80
N PHE A 71 3.51 -5.90 11.44
CA PHE A 71 2.69 -6.99 10.94
C PHE A 71 3.25 -7.57 9.63
N LEU A 72 3.60 -6.70 8.68
CA LEU A 72 4.15 -7.14 7.40
C LEU A 72 5.51 -7.83 7.57
N GLU A 73 6.39 -7.28 8.40
CA GLU A 73 7.70 -7.87 8.70
C GLU A 73 7.54 -9.25 9.36
N LYS A 74 6.64 -9.35 10.33
CA LYS A 74 6.38 -10.61 11.03
C LYS A 74 5.91 -11.71 10.09
N ASN A 75 5.18 -11.36 9.04
CA ASN A 75 4.64 -12.31 8.08
C ASN A 75 5.49 -12.42 6.80
N ASP A 76 6.71 -11.90 6.84
CA ASP A 76 7.70 -12.00 5.75
C ASP A 76 7.26 -11.31 4.44
N TYR A 77 6.48 -10.24 4.57
CA TYR A 77 6.14 -9.40 3.42
C TYR A 77 7.08 -8.21 3.33
N SER A 78 7.65 -8.00 2.16
CA SER A 78 8.42 -6.80 1.84
C SER A 78 7.47 -5.66 1.49
N PHE A 79 7.87 -4.45 1.81
CA PHE A 79 7.07 -3.26 1.51
C PHE A 79 7.95 -2.07 1.19
N MET A 80 7.39 -1.10 0.50
CA MET A 80 8.02 0.19 0.27
C MET A 80 7.23 1.28 1.00
N GLU A 81 7.93 2.04 1.81
CA GLU A 81 7.40 3.20 2.49
C GLU A 81 7.96 4.44 1.83
N PHE A 82 7.12 5.36 1.41
CA PHE A 82 7.60 6.61 0.82
C PHE A 82 7.24 7.79 1.71
N ASN A 83 8.13 8.79 1.71
CA ASN A 83 7.94 10.01 2.48
C ASN A 83 7.13 11.00 1.63
N PRO A 84 5.94 11.44 2.09
CA PRO A 84 5.11 12.35 1.32
C PRO A 84 5.79 13.69 1.01
N VAL A 85 6.65 14.16 1.90
CA VAL A 85 7.39 15.40 1.68
C VAL A 85 8.37 15.26 0.51
N LEU A 86 9.09 14.13 0.44
CA LEU A 86 10.01 13.86 -0.66
C LEU A 86 9.29 13.67 -1.98
N VAL A 87 8.19 12.91 -1.96
CA VAL A 87 7.36 12.71 -3.16
C VAL A 87 6.79 14.02 -3.65
N LYS A 88 6.29 14.86 -2.74
CA LYS A 88 5.75 16.18 -3.07
C LYS A 88 6.82 17.09 -3.67
N LYS A 89 8.03 17.09 -3.14
CA LYS A 89 9.16 17.85 -3.68
C LYS A 89 9.53 17.36 -5.07
N PHE A 90 9.56 16.06 -5.29
CA PHE A 90 9.84 15.48 -6.59
C PHE A 90 8.79 15.91 -7.62
N ILE A 91 7.52 15.77 -7.27
CA ILE A 91 6.41 16.17 -8.16
C ILE A 91 6.47 17.66 -8.46
N SER A 92 6.76 18.50 -7.46
CA SER A 92 6.90 19.95 -7.67
C SER A 92 8.03 20.29 -8.64
N GLY A 93 9.16 19.57 -8.54
CA GLY A 93 10.29 19.78 -9.45
C GLY A 93 9.98 19.40 -10.90
N HIS A 94 9.01 18.52 -11.13
CA HIS A 94 8.60 18.07 -12.46
C HIS A 94 7.21 18.54 -12.87
N LEU A 95 6.65 19.50 -12.13
CA LEU A 95 5.27 19.92 -12.29
C LEU A 95 4.92 20.38 -13.72
N ASN A 96 5.82 21.13 -14.35
CA ASN A 96 5.60 21.63 -15.71
C ASN A 96 5.52 20.48 -16.72
N ILE A 97 6.33 19.45 -16.55
CA ILE A 97 6.33 18.26 -17.40
C ILE A 97 5.03 17.50 -17.22
N ILE A 98 4.61 17.31 -15.98
CA ILE A 98 3.37 16.60 -15.63
C ILE A 98 2.16 17.33 -16.22
N LYS A 99 2.09 18.65 -16.08
CA LYS A 99 1.01 19.45 -16.65
C LYS A 99 0.94 19.37 -18.16
N THR A 100 2.08 19.22 -18.82
CA THR A 100 2.13 19.09 -20.28
C THR A 100 1.64 17.71 -20.73
N ILE A 101 1.92 16.66 -19.95
CA ILE A 101 1.52 15.30 -20.26
C ILE A 101 0.04 15.04 -19.94
N LEU A 102 -0.43 15.60 -18.85
CA LEU A 102 -1.80 15.42 -18.38
C LEU A 102 -2.74 16.47 -18.98
#